data_97d18d90d817197da5e4d54964cf529e
#
_entry.id   97d18d90d817197da5e4d54964cf529e
#
_cell.length_a   1.000
_cell.length_b   1.000
_cell.length_c   1.000
_cell.angle_alpha   90.00
_cell.angle_beta   90.00
_cell.angle_gamma   90.00
#
_symmetry.space_group_name_H-M   'P 1'
#
loop_
_entity.id
_entity.type
_entity.pdbx_description
1 polymer ?
#
loop_
_entity_poly.entity_id
_entity_poly.type
_entity_poly.pdbx_seq_one_letter_code
_entity_poly.pdbx_strand_id
1 'polypeptide(L)'
;PIAKRNGNGYRLIAQPARQVKALQKAVINHMLANLKVHENAFAYEADKSIRSNALMHCNNDYLLKMDFKNFFMSIKPHNLLSVLKEYGVELTGTDIFVLENLFFWKLRRNSPLRLSVGAPSSPIISNTVMYFFDEEISKRCKELDITYSRYADDLTFSTKIKGALFDVPKLVREVLNIVNLRNIKINHDKTVFTSRKFNRHVTGVTITTEGYLSLGRDRKRLLRS
;
A
#
# COMPACT_ATOMS: atom_id res chain seq x y z
N PRO A 1 9.30 -9.64 -17.39
CA PRO A 1 9.23 -10.06 -15.99
C PRO A 1 10.58 -9.82 -15.30
N ILE A 2 10.55 -9.34 -14.05
CA ILE A 2 11.73 -9.19 -13.19
C ILE A 2 11.64 -10.22 -12.07
N ALA A 3 12.74 -10.90 -11.75
CA ALA A 3 12.79 -11.86 -10.65
C ALA A 3 12.46 -11.17 -9.31
N LYS A 4 11.68 -11.82 -8.46
CA LYS A 4 11.41 -11.33 -7.10
C LYS A 4 12.68 -11.50 -6.24
N ARG A 5 12.93 -10.55 -5.33
CA ARG A 5 14.11 -10.56 -4.43
C ARG A 5 14.26 -11.83 -3.58
N ASN A 6 13.17 -12.53 -3.28
CA ASN A 6 13.15 -13.77 -2.51
C ASN A 6 13.39 -15.05 -3.36
N GLY A 7 13.76 -14.90 -4.64
CA GLY A 7 14.02 -16.02 -5.55
C GLY A 7 12.77 -16.77 -6.03
N ASN A 8 11.60 -16.54 -5.45
CA ASN A 8 10.38 -17.28 -5.76
C ASN A 8 9.49 -16.52 -6.76
N GLY A 9 9.70 -16.80 -8.05
CA GLY A 9 8.85 -16.31 -9.14
C GLY A 9 9.23 -14.93 -9.69
N TYR A 10 8.41 -14.45 -10.64
CA TYR A 10 8.64 -13.22 -11.38
C TYR A 10 7.57 -12.18 -11.05
N ARG A 11 7.97 -10.91 -11.12
CA ARG A 11 7.05 -9.78 -11.10
C ARG A 11 6.85 -9.33 -12.55
N LEU A 12 5.59 -9.34 -13.00
CA LEU A 12 5.24 -8.83 -14.32
C LEU A 12 5.22 -7.32 -14.27
N ILE A 13 6.08 -6.69 -15.06
CA ILE A 13 6.12 -5.24 -15.24
C ILE A 13 5.51 -4.93 -16.60
N ALA A 14 4.51 -4.05 -16.63
CA ALA A 14 3.89 -3.53 -17.83
C ALA A 14 4.03 -2.01 -17.85
N GLN A 15 4.96 -1.52 -18.66
CA GLN A 15 5.18 -0.08 -18.78
C GLN A 15 4.35 0.47 -19.93
N PRO A 16 3.58 1.55 -19.74
CA PRO A 16 2.91 2.26 -20.81
C PRO A 16 3.92 2.86 -21.81
N ALA A 17 3.51 3.06 -23.05
CA ALA A 17 4.26 3.81 -24.05
C ALA A 17 4.56 5.25 -23.57
N ARG A 18 5.58 5.88 -24.15
CA ARG A 18 6.04 7.22 -23.71
C ARG A 18 4.92 8.26 -23.73
N GLN A 19 4.11 8.26 -24.79
CA GLN A 19 2.98 9.18 -24.95
C GLN A 19 1.91 8.95 -23.87
N VAL A 20 1.59 7.68 -23.59
CA VAL A 20 0.62 7.31 -22.54
C VAL A 20 1.13 7.72 -21.16
N LYS A 21 2.43 7.55 -20.87
CA LYS A 21 3.03 8.03 -19.61
C LYS A 21 2.91 9.54 -19.44
N ALA A 22 3.14 10.31 -20.52
CA ALA A 22 2.99 11.77 -20.49
C ALA A 22 1.53 12.17 -20.20
N LEU A 23 0.58 11.53 -20.88
CA LEU A 23 -0.84 11.77 -20.67
C LEU A 23 -1.29 11.37 -19.25
N GLN A 24 -0.85 10.21 -18.75
CA GLN A 24 -1.12 9.79 -17.37
C GLN A 24 -0.65 10.84 -16.35
N LYS A 25 0.56 11.37 -16.52
CA LYS A 25 1.10 12.43 -15.65
C LYS A 25 0.28 13.72 -15.73
N ALA A 26 -0.11 14.13 -16.92
CA ALA A 26 -0.93 15.33 -17.12
C ALA A 26 -2.30 15.19 -16.43
N VAL A 27 -2.99 14.08 -16.63
CA VAL A 27 -4.31 13.83 -15.98
C VAL A 27 -4.19 13.78 -14.47
N ILE A 28 -3.15 13.12 -13.93
CA ILE A 28 -2.92 13.09 -12.48
C ILE A 28 -2.71 14.50 -11.94
N ASN A 29 -1.83 15.28 -12.56
CA ASN A 29 -1.46 16.59 -12.05
C ASN A 29 -2.60 17.63 -12.14
N HIS A 30 -3.50 17.49 -13.13
CA HIS A 30 -4.56 18.48 -13.36
C HIS A 30 -5.93 18.04 -12.85
N MET A 31 -6.26 16.75 -12.91
CA MET A 31 -7.59 16.25 -12.58
C MET A 31 -7.63 15.50 -11.23
N LEU A 32 -6.55 14.81 -10.89
CA LEU A 32 -6.49 13.96 -9.70
C LEU A 32 -5.61 14.56 -8.59
N ALA A 33 -5.04 15.75 -8.80
CA ALA A 33 -4.15 16.41 -7.82
C ALA A 33 -4.83 16.70 -6.46
N ASN A 34 -6.15 16.88 -6.47
CA ASN A 34 -6.94 17.17 -5.27
C ASN A 34 -7.45 15.91 -4.54
N LEU A 35 -7.15 14.71 -5.05
CA LEU A 35 -7.52 13.46 -4.38
C LEU A 35 -6.62 13.27 -3.16
N LYS A 36 -7.26 13.05 -2.02
CA LYS A 36 -6.55 12.92 -0.75
C LYS A 36 -5.78 11.59 -0.68
N VAL A 37 -4.61 11.67 -0.06
CA VAL A 37 -3.86 10.50 0.43
C VAL A 37 -3.90 10.56 1.95
N HIS A 38 -4.15 9.43 2.59
CA HIS A 38 -4.26 9.36 4.05
C HIS A 38 -2.91 9.60 4.72
N GLU A 39 -2.91 10.25 5.89
CA GLU A 39 -1.68 10.56 6.63
C GLU A 39 -0.85 9.32 6.99
N ASN A 40 -1.48 8.17 7.22
CA ASN A 40 -0.83 6.90 7.54
C ASN A 40 -0.36 6.12 6.29
N ALA A 41 -0.56 6.63 5.07
CA ALA A 41 0.06 6.12 3.85
C ALA A 41 1.42 6.78 3.64
N PHE A 42 2.50 5.99 3.62
CA PHE A 42 3.89 6.49 3.59
C PHE A 42 4.58 6.33 2.25
N ALA A 43 4.13 5.42 1.40
CA ALA A 43 4.73 5.23 0.08
C ALA A 43 4.28 6.32 -0.89
N TYR A 44 5.21 6.75 -1.75
CA TYR A 44 4.95 7.66 -2.88
C TYR A 44 4.58 9.10 -2.50
N GLU A 45 4.75 9.48 -1.25
CA GLU A 45 4.54 10.82 -0.72
C GLU A 45 5.89 11.52 -0.53
N ALA A 46 5.99 12.79 -0.98
CA ALA A 46 7.26 13.53 -1.02
C ALA A 46 7.89 13.75 0.36
N ASP A 47 7.03 14.02 1.36
CA ASP A 47 7.48 14.35 2.72
C ASP A 47 7.60 13.13 3.63
N LYS A 48 7.39 11.91 3.09
CA LYS A 48 7.39 10.67 3.84
C LYS A 48 8.53 9.74 3.41
N SER A 49 9.02 8.97 4.36
CA SER A 49 10.15 8.06 4.14
C SER A 49 9.95 6.73 4.86
N ILE A 50 10.74 5.72 4.48
CA ILE A 50 10.81 4.46 5.21
C ILE A 50 11.26 4.68 6.67
N ARG A 51 12.05 5.74 6.93
CA ARG A 51 12.49 6.12 8.28
C ARG A 51 11.33 6.65 9.09
N SER A 52 10.56 7.62 8.57
CA SER A 52 9.38 8.17 9.27
C SER A 52 8.31 7.11 9.50
N ASN A 53 8.10 6.19 8.54
CA ASN A 53 7.24 5.03 8.73
C ASN A 53 7.68 4.14 9.90
N ALA A 54 8.96 3.78 9.98
CA ALA A 54 9.48 2.96 11.06
C ALA A 54 9.44 3.67 12.43
N LEU A 55 9.63 4.99 12.46
CA LEU A 55 9.57 5.79 13.69
C LEU A 55 8.21 5.71 14.39
N MET A 56 7.10 5.62 13.64
CA MET A 56 5.78 5.45 14.24
C MET A 56 5.68 4.23 15.18
N HIS A 57 6.45 3.19 14.91
CA HIS A 57 6.36 1.90 15.58
C HIS A 57 7.46 1.65 16.63
N CYS A 58 8.39 2.59 16.83
CA CYS A 58 9.56 2.41 17.70
C CYS A 58 9.21 2.12 19.16
N ASN A 59 8.20 2.81 19.67
CA ASN A 59 7.85 2.80 21.10
C ASN A 59 6.93 1.65 21.50
N ASN A 60 6.53 0.80 20.56
CA ASN A 60 5.62 -0.31 20.78
C ASN A 60 6.36 -1.63 20.93
N ASP A 61 5.87 -2.52 21.78
CA ASP A 61 6.51 -3.79 22.10
C ASP A 61 6.16 -4.91 21.13
N TYR A 62 4.95 -4.88 20.58
CA TYR A 62 4.43 -5.88 19.66
C TYR A 62 4.22 -5.26 18.29
N LEU A 63 4.53 -6.02 17.24
CA LEU A 63 4.43 -5.57 15.87
C LEU A 63 3.88 -6.69 14.99
N LEU A 64 2.92 -6.35 14.15
CA LEU A 64 2.37 -7.19 13.11
C LEU A 64 2.67 -6.55 11.75
N LYS A 65 3.23 -7.32 10.84
CA LYS A 65 3.36 -6.96 9.43
C LYS A 65 2.43 -7.82 8.60
N MET A 66 1.78 -7.19 7.65
CA MET A 66 0.92 -7.84 6.67
C MET A 66 1.23 -7.29 5.27
N ASP A 67 0.86 -8.01 4.24
CA ASP A 67 1.10 -7.63 2.84
C ASP A 67 -0.17 -7.96 2.03
N PHE A 68 -0.48 -7.17 1.03
CA PHE A 68 -1.57 -7.48 0.11
C PHE A 68 -1.07 -8.31 -1.07
N LYS A 69 -1.77 -9.41 -1.38
CA LYS A 69 -1.42 -10.28 -2.50
C LYS A 69 -1.66 -9.60 -3.84
N ASN A 70 -0.60 -9.47 -4.66
CA ASN A 70 -0.69 -8.86 -6.01
C ASN A 70 -1.37 -7.48 -6.02
N PHE A 71 -1.06 -6.62 -5.08
CA PHE A 71 -1.74 -5.38 -4.74
C PHE A 71 -2.17 -4.55 -5.98
N PHE A 72 -1.22 -4.04 -6.77
CA PHE A 72 -1.55 -3.24 -7.96
C PHE A 72 -2.47 -4.00 -8.93
N MET A 73 -2.19 -5.28 -9.16
CA MET A 73 -3.00 -6.10 -10.07
C MET A 73 -4.39 -6.44 -9.51
N SER A 74 -4.58 -6.31 -8.21
CA SER A 74 -5.87 -6.46 -7.56
C SER A 74 -6.76 -5.24 -7.74
N ILE A 75 -6.19 -4.04 -7.89
CA ILE A 75 -6.95 -2.80 -8.09
C ILE A 75 -7.55 -2.78 -9.50
N LYS A 76 -8.87 -2.55 -9.57
CA LYS A 76 -9.68 -2.56 -10.78
C LYS A 76 -10.26 -1.16 -11.05
N PRO A 77 -10.72 -0.88 -12.29
CA PRO A 77 -11.34 0.41 -12.61
C PRO A 77 -12.44 0.82 -11.65
N HIS A 78 -13.36 -0.09 -11.31
CA HIS A 78 -14.47 0.21 -10.42
C HIS A 78 -14.01 0.71 -9.03
N ASN A 79 -12.82 0.31 -8.54
CA ASN A 79 -12.30 0.81 -7.27
C ASN A 79 -11.98 2.32 -7.36
N LEU A 80 -11.34 2.76 -8.45
CA LEU A 80 -11.09 4.19 -8.68
C LEU A 80 -12.38 4.96 -8.91
N LEU A 81 -13.28 4.44 -9.75
CA LEU A 81 -14.55 5.09 -10.07
C LEU A 81 -15.43 5.26 -8.81
N SER A 82 -15.44 4.27 -7.92
CA SER A 82 -16.15 4.40 -6.63
C SER A 82 -15.60 5.54 -5.79
N VAL A 83 -14.28 5.65 -5.69
CA VAL A 83 -13.65 6.75 -4.94
C VAL A 83 -13.97 8.11 -5.57
N LEU A 84 -13.86 8.25 -6.90
CA LEU A 84 -14.20 9.49 -7.58
C LEU A 84 -15.67 9.89 -7.32
N LYS A 85 -16.58 8.93 -7.30
CA LYS A 85 -17.99 9.17 -6.96
C LYS A 85 -18.18 9.68 -5.52
N GLU A 86 -17.45 9.11 -4.55
CA GLU A 86 -17.48 9.58 -3.15
C GLU A 86 -16.94 11.02 -3.02
N TYR A 87 -16.04 11.44 -3.91
CA TYR A 87 -15.59 12.82 -4.02
C TYR A 87 -16.55 13.74 -4.80
N GLY A 88 -17.72 13.24 -5.20
CA GLY A 88 -18.72 14.00 -5.94
C GLY A 88 -18.35 14.27 -7.41
N VAL A 89 -17.40 13.51 -7.97
CA VAL A 89 -17.01 13.64 -9.38
C VAL A 89 -18.05 12.92 -10.25
N GLU A 90 -18.80 13.69 -11.03
CA GLU A 90 -19.72 13.17 -12.03
C GLU A 90 -18.94 12.80 -13.30
N LEU A 91 -19.04 11.53 -13.71
CA LEU A 91 -18.34 11.00 -14.89
C LEU A 91 -19.35 10.59 -15.95
N THR A 92 -19.14 11.02 -17.18
CA THR A 92 -19.85 10.52 -18.35
C THR A 92 -19.33 9.13 -18.75
N GLY A 93 -20.07 8.42 -19.61
CA GLY A 93 -19.58 7.14 -20.15
C GLY A 93 -18.25 7.28 -20.91
N THR A 94 -18.02 8.42 -21.56
CA THR A 94 -16.77 8.73 -22.24
C THR A 94 -15.61 8.91 -21.25
N ASP A 95 -15.85 9.61 -20.15
CA ASP A 95 -14.82 9.81 -19.10
C ASP A 95 -14.43 8.47 -18.49
N ILE A 96 -15.40 7.63 -18.17
CA ILE A 96 -15.16 6.27 -17.66
C ILE A 96 -14.28 5.48 -18.63
N PHE A 97 -14.66 5.45 -19.93
CA PHE A 97 -13.90 4.76 -20.96
C PHE A 97 -12.45 5.27 -21.06
N VAL A 98 -12.25 6.59 -21.02
CA VAL A 98 -10.92 7.20 -21.07
C VAL A 98 -10.09 6.83 -19.85
N LEU A 99 -10.66 6.97 -18.63
CA LEU A 99 -9.94 6.64 -17.39
C LEU A 99 -9.55 5.16 -17.32
N GLU A 100 -10.44 4.26 -17.75
CA GLU A 100 -10.17 2.82 -17.77
C GLU A 100 -9.03 2.47 -18.72
N ASN A 101 -9.03 3.03 -19.93
CA ASN A 101 -8.01 2.71 -20.94
C ASN A 101 -6.69 3.48 -20.73
N LEU A 102 -6.72 4.61 -20.04
CA LEU A 102 -5.53 5.39 -19.71
C LEU A 102 -4.74 4.78 -18.55
N PHE A 103 -5.41 4.37 -17.46
CA PHE A 103 -4.77 4.00 -16.22
C PHE A 103 -4.65 2.49 -16.01
N PHE A 104 -5.49 1.71 -16.69
CA PHE A 104 -5.53 0.26 -16.50
C PHE A 104 -5.12 -0.46 -17.79
N TRP A 105 -4.67 -1.69 -17.64
CA TRP A 105 -4.23 -2.51 -18.76
C TRP A 105 -4.76 -3.94 -18.65
N LYS A 106 -4.72 -4.67 -19.75
CA LYS A 106 -5.09 -6.08 -19.85
C LYS A 106 -3.85 -6.93 -20.07
N LEU A 107 -3.71 -8.01 -19.32
CA LEU A 107 -2.64 -8.99 -19.54
C LEU A 107 -2.78 -9.71 -20.89
N ARG A 108 -4.03 -10.03 -21.24
CA ARG A 108 -4.43 -10.64 -22.51
C ARG A 108 -5.73 -9.97 -22.94
N ARG A 109 -6.10 -10.12 -24.24
CA ARG A 109 -7.30 -9.50 -24.81
C ARG A 109 -8.56 -9.67 -23.94
N ASN A 110 -8.78 -10.87 -23.40
CA ASN A 110 -9.96 -11.21 -22.58
C ASN A 110 -9.71 -11.15 -21.06
N SER A 111 -8.55 -10.60 -20.62
CA SER A 111 -8.29 -10.44 -19.19
C SER A 111 -8.97 -9.18 -18.64
N PRO A 112 -9.37 -9.18 -17.36
CA PRO A 112 -9.90 -7.98 -16.73
C PRO A 112 -8.83 -6.88 -16.65
N LEU A 113 -9.27 -5.63 -16.75
CA LEU A 113 -8.45 -4.44 -16.53
C LEU A 113 -7.91 -4.41 -15.09
N ARG A 114 -6.66 -3.93 -14.93
CA ARG A 114 -5.94 -3.86 -13.66
C ARG A 114 -4.89 -2.76 -13.68
N LEU A 115 -4.46 -2.25 -12.53
CA LEU A 115 -3.29 -1.38 -12.48
C LEU A 115 -2.04 -2.16 -12.86
N SER A 116 -1.08 -1.45 -13.46
CA SER A 116 0.18 -2.04 -13.86
C SER A 116 1.29 -1.77 -12.83
N VAL A 117 2.22 -2.71 -12.72
CA VAL A 117 3.51 -2.45 -12.06
C VAL A 117 4.41 -1.78 -13.10
N GLY A 118 4.76 -0.50 -12.89
CA GLY A 118 5.64 0.27 -13.79
C GLY A 118 4.99 1.45 -14.51
N ALA A 119 3.67 1.67 -14.38
CA ALA A 119 3.05 2.92 -14.82
C ALA A 119 3.27 4.01 -13.76
N PRO A 120 3.52 5.26 -14.16
CA PRO A 120 3.70 6.39 -13.22
C PRO A 120 2.42 6.74 -12.47
N SER A 121 1.26 6.37 -12.99
CA SER A 121 -0.05 6.58 -12.37
C SER A 121 -0.38 5.60 -11.25
N SER A 122 0.13 4.37 -11.31
CA SER A 122 -0.27 3.30 -10.39
C SER A 122 -0.02 3.60 -8.92
N PRO A 123 1.11 4.23 -8.51
CA PRO A 123 1.35 4.65 -7.14
C PRO A 123 0.26 5.58 -6.60
N ILE A 124 -0.05 6.65 -7.31
CA ILE A 124 -1.02 7.67 -6.90
C ILE A 124 -2.42 7.07 -6.85
N ILE A 125 -2.85 6.39 -7.92
CA ILE A 125 -4.16 5.74 -7.96
C ILE A 125 -4.31 4.72 -6.82
N SER A 126 -3.26 3.95 -6.50
CA SER A 126 -3.33 3.00 -5.40
C SER A 126 -3.52 3.69 -4.04
N ASN A 127 -2.85 4.81 -3.78
CA ASN A 127 -3.04 5.58 -2.56
C ASN A 127 -4.46 6.19 -2.50
N THR A 128 -4.94 6.74 -3.60
CA THR A 128 -6.32 7.26 -3.71
C THR A 128 -7.37 6.17 -3.44
N VAL A 129 -7.23 5.01 -4.07
CA VAL A 129 -8.16 3.87 -3.87
C VAL A 129 -8.16 3.38 -2.42
N MET A 130 -7.02 3.43 -1.75
CA MET A 130 -6.89 2.98 -0.37
C MET A 130 -7.28 4.05 0.67
N TYR A 131 -7.64 5.27 0.27
CA TYR A 131 -7.90 6.37 1.21
C TYR A 131 -8.96 6.00 2.27
N PHE A 132 -10.13 5.54 1.86
CA PHE A 132 -11.21 5.18 2.80
C PHE A 132 -10.91 3.93 3.62
N PHE A 133 -10.08 3.01 3.09
CA PHE A 133 -9.57 1.91 3.87
C PHE A 133 -8.63 2.40 4.97
N ASP A 134 -7.68 3.29 4.63
CA ASP A 134 -6.71 3.84 5.58
C ASP A 134 -7.43 4.66 6.67
N GLU A 135 -8.47 5.41 6.31
CA GLU A 135 -9.25 6.19 7.26
C GLU A 135 -10.01 5.29 8.25
N GLU A 136 -10.75 4.30 7.76
CA GLU A 136 -11.54 3.40 8.61
C GLU A 136 -10.65 2.51 9.49
N ILE A 137 -9.57 1.95 8.94
CA ILE A 137 -8.66 1.11 9.73
C ILE A 137 -7.91 1.93 10.78
N SER A 138 -7.51 3.17 10.46
CA SER A 138 -6.84 4.07 11.41
C SER A 138 -7.75 4.42 12.58
N LYS A 139 -9.02 4.72 12.32
CA LYS A 139 -10.02 4.99 13.36
C LYS A 139 -10.15 3.81 14.30
N ARG A 140 -10.37 2.61 13.79
CA ARG A 140 -10.52 1.39 14.61
C ARG A 140 -9.24 1.02 15.37
N CYS A 141 -8.08 1.19 14.74
CA CYS A 141 -6.80 0.97 15.40
C CYS A 141 -6.59 1.92 16.57
N LYS A 142 -6.98 3.20 16.42
CA LYS A 142 -6.90 4.19 17.49
C LYS A 142 -7.77 3.83 18.70
N GLU A 143 -8.97 3.30 18.48
CA GLU A 143 -9.88 2.82 19.53
C GLU A 143 -9.29 1.61 20.31
N LEU A 144 -8.38 0.87 19.69
CA LEU A 144 -7.71 -0.32 20.26
C LEU A 144 -6.28 -0.06 20.76
N ASP A 145 -5.83 1.19 20.82
CA ASP A 145 -4.44 1.57 21.13
C ASP A 145 -3.41 0.87 20.22
N ILE A 146 -3.76 0.75 18.93
CA ILE A 146 -2.91 0.18 17.89
C ILE A 146 -2.43 1.30 16.98
N THR A 147 -1.12 1.43 16.79
CA THR A 147 -0.50 2.28 15.78
C THR A 147 -0.56 1.58 14.42
N TYR A 148 -1.07 2.25 13.41
CA TYR A 148 -1.17 1.76 12.03
C TYR A 148 -0.40 2.61 11.06
N SER A 149 0.26 1.98 10.09
CA SER A 149 0.79 2.63 8.89
C SER A 149 0.75 1.70 7.67
N ARG A 150 0.72 2.29 6.47
CA ARG A 150 0.80 1.57 5.20
C ARG A 150 1.93 2.11 4.32
N TYR A 151 2.72 1.21 3.76
CA TYR A 151 3.71 1.52 2.73
C TYR A 151 3.41 0.70 1.47
N ALA A 152 2.69 1.27 0.52
CA ALA A 152 2.14 0.60 -0.67
C ALA A 152 1.24 -0.60 -0.28
N ASP A 153 1.72 -1.83 -0.50
CA ASP A 153 1.07 -3.10 -0.15
C ASP A 153 1.41 -3.61 1.25
N ASP A 154 2.44 -3.04 1.89
CA ASP A 154 2.87 -3.44 3.25
C ASP A 154 2.07 -2.67 4.32
N LEU A 155 1.38 -3.39 5.19
CA LEU A 155 0.69 -2.87 6.37
C LEU A 155 1.53 -3.16 7.61
N THR A 156 1.66 -2.17 8.48
CA THR A 156 2.33 -2.33 9.78
C THR A 156 1.40 -1.89 10.89
N PHE A 157 1.25 -2.75 11.89
CA PHE A 157 0.50 -2.50 13.11
C PHE A 157 1.39 -2.72 14.31
N SER A 158 1.28 -1.88 15.33
CA SER A 158 2.05 -2.07 16.55
C SER A 158 1.32 -1.54 17.79
N THR A 159 1.60 -2.11 18.93
CA THR A 159 0.99 -1.74 20.22
C THR A 159 1.88 -2.16 21.40
N LYS A 160 1.60 -1.59 22.57
CA LYS A 160 2.18 -2.05 23.85
C LYS A 160 1.36 -3.17 24.48
N ILE A 161 0.11 -3.39 24.04
CA ILE A 161 -0.83 -4.33 24.63
C ILE A 161 -0.58 -5.73 24.07
N LYS A 162 -0.23 -6.67 24.97
CA LYS A 162 -0.02 -8.08 24.59
C LYS A 162 -1.31 -8.70 24.09
N GLY A 163 -1.22 -9.34 22.91
CA GLY A 163 -2.35 -10.06 22.31
C GLY A 163 -3.26 -9.22 21.42
N ALA A 164 -3.28 -7.88 21.54
CA ALA A 164 -4.20 -7.02 20.80
C ALA A 164 -4.06 -7.12 19.26
N LEU A 165 -2.91 -7.57 18.74
CA LEU A 165 -2.69 -7.70 17.30
C LEU A 165 -3.27 -8.97 16.68
N PHE A 166 -3.69 -9.96 17.45
CA PHE A 166 -4.15 -11.24 16.89
C PHE A 166 -5.44 -11.12 16.08
N ASP A 167 -6.32 -10.19 16.43
CA ASP A 167 -7.57 -9.96 15.71
C ASP A 167 -7.44 -8.98 14.53
N VAL A 168 -6.28 -8.30 14.38
CA VAL A 168 -6.05 -7.32 13.31
C VAL A 168 -6.23 -7.92 11.90
N PRO A 169 -5.80 -9.16 11.58
CA PRO A 169 -6.06 -9.73 10.26
C PRO A 169 -7.54 -9.91 9.93
N LYS A 170 -8.39 -10.14 10.95
CA LYS A 170 -9.85 -10.18 10.82
C LYS A 170 -10.39 -8.77 10.58
N LEU A 171 -9.94 -7.81 11.38
CA LEU A 171 -10.29 -6.39 11.27
C LEU A 171 -9.97 -5.83 9.87
N VAL A 172 -8.79 -6.11 9.32
CA VAL A 172 -8.40 -5.71 7.95
C VAL A 172 -9.38 -6.26 6.90
N ARG A 173 -9.79 -7.53 7.01
CA ARG A 173 -10.77 -8.13 6.08
C ARG A 173 -12.15 -7.47 6.19
N GLU A 174 -12.59 -7.17 7.40
CA GLU A 174 -13.85 -6.49 7.65
C GLU A 174 -13.86 -5.10 7.03
N VAL A 175 -12.79 -4.31 7.25
CA VAL A 175 -12.66 -2.97 6.68
C VAL A 175 -12.62 -3.02 5.15
N LEU A 176 -11.86 -3.94 4.53
CA LEU A 176 -11.87 -4.13 3.08
C LEU A 176 -13.27 -4.43 2.52
N ASN A 177 -14.09 -5.17 3.27
CA ASN A 177 -15.47 -5.45 2.88
C ASN A 177 -16.38 -4.22 2.99
N ILE A 178 -16.23 -3.44 4.08
CA ILE A 178 -17.00 -2.21 4.33
C ILE A 178 -16.75 -1.18 3.24
N VAL A 179 -15.49 -0.97 2.86
CA VAL A 179 -15.11 0.01 1.82
C VAL A 179 -15.16 -0.57 0.39
N ASN A 180 -15.81 -1.71 0.18
CA ASN A 180 -15.98 -2.36 -1.12
C ASN A 180 -14.67 -2.71 -1.87
N LEU A 181 -13.58 -2.96 -1.15
CA LEU A 181 -12.29 -3.41 -1.70
C LEU A 181 -12.10 -4.93 -1.60
N ARG A 182 -13.17 -5.71 -1.80
CA ARG A 182 -13.20 -7.19 -1.66
C ARG A 182 -12.24 -7.93 -2.60
N ASN A 183 -11.81 -7.28 -3.67
CA ASN A 183 -10.82 -7.81 -4.62
C ASN A 183 -9.37 -7.74 -4.10
N ILE A 184 -9.09 -6.94 -3.08
CA ILE A 184 -7.79 -6.89 -2.40
C ILE A 184 -7.76 -7.96 -1.31
N LYS A 185 -6.72 -8.80 -1.31
CA LYS A 185 -6.60 -9.95 -0.40
C LYS A 185 -5.31 -9.89 0.40
N ILE A 186 -5.39 -10.30 1.67
CA ILE A 186 -4.24 -10.45 2.55
C ILE A 186 -3.36 -11.60 2.05
N ASN A 187 -2.06 -11.40 2.06
CA ASN A 187 -1.05 -12.42 1.83
C ASN A 187 -0.68 -13.07 3.17
N HIS A 188 -1.32 -14.18 3.48
CA HIS A 188 -1.11 -14.87 4.76
C HIS A 188 0.33 -15.37 4.92
N ASP A 189 1.01 -15.76 3.83
CA ASP A 189 2.39 -16.25 3.86
C ASP A 189 3.40 -15.18 4.29
N LYS A 190 3.02 -13.90 4.18
CA LYS A 190 3.82 -12.74 4.59
C LYS A 190 3.30 -12.06 5.86
N THR A 191 2.30 -12.63 6.52
CA THR A 191 1.80 -12.12 7.80
C THR A 191 2.73 -12.56 8.92
N VAL A 192 3.38 -11.61 9.58
CA VAL A 192 4.41 -11.88 10.59
C VAL A 192 4.14 -11.12 11.87
N PHE A 193 3.95 -11.85 12.96
CA PHE A 193 3.90 -11.31 14.31
C PHE A 193 5.31 -11.33 14.91
N THR A 194 5.71 -10.24 15.53
CA THR A 194 6.99 -10.14 16.23
C THR A 194 6.85 -9.28 17.48
N SER A 195 7.84 -9.35 18.36
CA SER A 195 7.87 -8.57 19.60
C SER A 195 9.26 -7.96 19.83
N ARG A 196 9.38 -7.10 20.85
CA ARG A 196 10.61 -6.43 21.25
C ARG A 196 11.76 -7.41 21.63
N LYS A 197 11.43 -8.67 21.91
CA LYS A 197 12.45 -9.73 22.14
C LYS A 197 13.23 -10.07 20.87
N PHE A 198 12.70 -9.73 19.69
CA PHE A 198 13.28 -10.01 18.39
C PHE A 198 13.52 -8.73 17.60
N ASN A 199 14.37 -8.79 16.58
CA ASN A 199 14.54 -7.69 15.67
C ASN A 199 13.23 -7.42 14.91
N ARG A 200 12.70 -6.21 15.06
CA ARG A 200 11.52 -5.74 14.35
C ARG A 200 11.96 -5.00 13.10
N HIS A 201 11.30 -5.26 11.98
CA HIS A 201 11.63 -4.63 10.71
C HIS A 201 10.38 -3.99 10.11
N VAL A 202 10.46 -2.70 9.78
CA VAL A 202 9.41 -1.94 9.08
C VAL A 202 10.01 -1.36 7.80
N THR A 203 9.46 -1.72 6.64
CA THR A 203 9.93 -1.25 5.31
C THR A 203 11.46 -1.33 5.12
N GLY A 204 12.09 -2.40 5.67
CA GLY A 204 13.54 -2.62 5.59
C GLY A 204 14.39 -1.81 6.57
N VAL A 205 13.78 -1.06 7.49
CA VAL A 205 14.46 -0.42 8.63
C VAL A 205 14.32 -1.32 9.84
N THR A 206 15.40 -1.55 10.57
CA THR A 206 15.41 -2.33 11.81
C THR A 206 15.07 -1.42 13.00
N ILE A 207 14.16 -1.86 13.85
CA ILE A 207 13.89 -1.25 15.15
C ILE A 207 14.57 -2.13 16.20
N THR A 208 15.52 -1.57 16.95
CA THR A 208 16.26 -2.27 18.00
C THR A 208 15.38 -2.56 19.21
N THR A 209 15.89 -3.37 20.14
CA THR A 209 15.21 -3.65 21.42
C THR A 209 15.04 -2.40 22.28
N GLU A 210 15.93 -1.42 22.17
CA GLU A 210 15.85 -0.13 22.85
C GLU A 210 14.90 0.87 22.15
N GLY A 211 14.39 0.53 20.95
CA GLY A 211 13.49 1.41 20.18
C GLY A 211 14.20 2.35 19.20
N TYR A 212 15.51 2.20 19.00
CA TYR A 212 16.23 3.00 18.02
C TYR A 212 16.14 2.42 16.60
N LEU A 213 16.24 3.28 15.60
CA LEU A 213 16.30 2.85 14.21
C LEU A 213 17.74 2.47 13.82
N SER A 214 17.87 1.39 13.06
CA SER A 214 19.14 0.90 12.53
C SER A 214 18.98 0.41 11.10
N LEU A 215 20.05 0.56 10.31
CA LEU A 215 20.12 -0.01 8.94
C LEU A 215 20.19 -1.55 8.94
N GLY A 216 20.41 -2.19 10.10
CA GLY A 216 20.67 -3.60 10.20
C GLY A 216 22.12 -3.98 9.85
N ARG A 217 22.55 -5.20 10.24
CA ARG A 217 23.93 -5.66 10.09
C ARG A 217 24.37 -5.78 8.63
N ASP A 218 23.51 -6.33 7.78
CA ASP A 218 23.88 -6.62 6.38
C ASP A 218 24.09 -5.32 5.58
N ARG A 219 23.24 -4.31 5.75
CA ARG A 219 23.44 -3.00 5.10
C ARG A 219 24.65 -2.25 5.65
N LYS A 220 24.91 -2.37 6.97
CA LYS A 220 26.13 -1.78 7.56
C LYS A 220 27.40 -2.41 7.02
N ARG A 221 27.40 -3.72 6.72
CA ARG A 221 28.54 -4.41 6.08
C ARG A 221 28.78 -3.90 4.67
N LEU A 222 27.70 -3.77 3.86
CA LEU A 222 27.78 -3.24 2.49
C LEU A 222 28.29 -1.80 2.41
N LEU A 223 28.12 -0.99 3.46
CA LEU A 223 28.63 0.38 3.51
C LEU A 223 30.10 0.46 3.96
N ARG A 224 30.68 -0.64 4.46
CA ARG A 224 32.07 -0.73 4.93
C ARG A 224 32.99 -1.47 3.96
N SER A 225 32.43 -2.12 2.94
CA SER A 225 33.13 -2.74 1.81
C SER A 225 33.30 -1.73 0.66
#